data_21e1f6ceedabb99ec97539faed5be155
#
_entry.id   21e1f6ceedabb99ec97539faed5be155
#
_cell.length_a   1.000
_cell.length_b   1.000
_cell.length_c   1.000
_cell.angle_alpha   90.00
_cell.angle_beta   90.00
_cell.angle_gamma   90.00
#
_symmetry.space_group_name_H-M   'P 1'
#
loop_
_entity.id
_entity.type
_entity.pdbx_description
1 polymer ?
#
loop_
_entity_poly.entity_id
_entity_poly.type
_entity_poly.pdbx_seq_one_letter_code
_entity_poly.pdbx_strand_id
1 'polypeptide(L)'
;MDSLKKQPLLNTFVNNMDMEETIQTIDSFIQQKKRSYIVAINVDVVIKIEQDAYLKRITDQADMVLVDGKPLIWISKLHKRPVKAKISGSDLVPKLCEKAAEKGYTIFIIGGKDGIAEQAKRKLEKQLSGIKIVGTYAPPYGFEKDKNELDKINQMISDVHPDLLIGCFGCPKQEKWIYENYKKYDATVSVCAGATVDFLAGNIRRAPGWMSDHGLEWFYSCLLYTSD
;
A
#
# COMPACT_ATOMS: atom_id res chain seq x y z
N MET A 1 -21.92 -9.84 -3.51
CA MET A 1 -21.21 -8.78 -2.72
C MET A 1 -21.35 -7.48 -3.49
N ASP A 2 -22.00 -6.48 -2.90
CA ASP A 2 -22.10 -5.18 -3.55
C ASP A 2 -20.67 -4.63 -3.76
N SER A 3 -20.42 -4.12 -4.96
CA SER A 3 -19.15 -3.46 -5.27
C SER A 3 -18.99 -2.26 -4.33
N LEU A 4 -17.81 -2.08 -3.76
CA LEU A 4 -17.49 -0.91 -2.92
C LEU A 4 -17.89 0.37 -3.67
N LYS A 5 -18.64 1.25 -3.00
CA LYS A 5 -19.11 2.48 -3.60
C LYS A 5 -17.95 3.35 -4.08
N LYS A 6 -17.92 3.62 -5.37
CA LYS A 6 -16.94 4.49 -6.02
C LYS A 6 -17.41 5.94 -5.99
N GLN A 7 -16.64 6.83 -5.38
CA GLN A 7 -16.87 8.27 -5.38
C GLN A 7 -15.90 8.93 -6.37
N PRO A 8 -16.39 9.65 -7.40
CA PRO A 8 -15.51 10.38 -8.30
C PRO A 8 -14.67 11.43 -7.55
N LEU A 9 -13.37 11.46 -7.86
CA LEU A 9 -12.43 12.45 -7.38
C LEU A 9 -11.44 12.80 -8.50
N LEU A 10 -11.50 14.05 -9.00
CA LEU A 10 -10.71 14.49 -10.15
C LEU A 10 -10.89 13.55 -11.36
N ASN A 11 -9.81 13.04 -11.92
CA ASN A 11 -9.78 12.15 -13.08
C ASN A 11 -9.88 10.65 -12.76
N THR A 12 -10.19 10.29 -11.51
CA THR A 12 -10.32 8.91 -11.03
C THR A 12 -11.48 8.79 -10.04
N PHE A 13 -11.52 7.75 -9.23
CA PHE A 13 -12.44 7.57 -8.13
C PHE A 13 -11.71 7.15 -6.85
N VAL A 14 -12.41 7.24 -5.74
CA VAL A 14 -11.95 6.71 -4.45
C VAL A 14 -13.09 5.97 -3.74
N ASN A 15 -12.76 5.08 -2.85
CA ASN A 15 -13.70 4.48 -1.93
C ASN A 15 -13.72 5.34 -0.65
N ASN A 16 -14.87 6.00 -0.42
CA ASN A 16 -15.01 6.96 0.66
C ASN A 16 -15.24 6.24 2.00
N MET A 17 -14.13 5.85 2.63
CA MET A 17 -14.07 5.01 3.83
C MET A 17 -13.19 5.67 4.89
N ASP A 18 -13.46 5.37 6.16
CA ASP A 18 -12.52 5.63 7.24
C ASP A 18 -11.59 4.43 7.46
N MET A 19 -10.68 4.54 8.44
CA MET A 19 -9.68 3.51 8.73
C MET A 19 -10.32 2.19 9.18
N GLU A 20 -11.36 2.26 9.99
CA GLU A 20 -12.03 1.08 10.52
C GLU A 20 -12.80 0.34 9.41
N GLU A 21 -13.58 1.06 8.61
CA GLU A 21 -14.27 0.52 7.44
C GLU A 21 -13.29 -0.12 6.44
N THR A 22 -12.11 0.49 6.27
CA THR A 22 -11.05 -0.02 5.41
C THR A 22 -10.51 -1.36 5.93
N ILE A 23 -10.16 -1.44 7.21
CA ILE A 23 -9.64 -2.66 7.83
C ILE A 23 -10.69 -3.78 7.81
N GLN A 24 -11.94 -3.47 8.12
CA GLN A 24 -13.04 -4.45 8.08
C GLN A 24 -13.27 -4.99 6.66
N THR A 25 -13.14 -4.13 5.65
CA THR A 25 -13.26 -4.54 4.25
C THR A 25 -12.12 -5.46 3.84
N ILE A 26 -10.88 -5.14 4.22
CA ILE A 26 -9.72 -5.99 3.95
C ILE A 26 -9.85 -7.33 4.68
N ASP A 27 -10.27 -7.32 5.94
CA ASP A 27 -10.58 -8.54 6.71
C ASP A 27 -11.60 -9.42 5.96
N SER A 28 -12.66 -8.82 5.44
CA SER A 28 -13.67 -9.52 4.63
C SER A 28 -13.08 -10.11 3.34
N PHE A 29 -12.18 -9.41 2.65
CA PHE A 29 -11.51 -9.94 1.46
C PHE A 29 -10.64 -11.16 1.81
N ILE A 30 -9.91 -11.11 2.93
CA ILE A 30 -9.10 -12.23 3.41
C ILE A 30 -9.98 -13.43 3.74
N GLN A 31 -11.02 -13.23 4.55
CA GLN A 31 -11.95 -14.31 4.94
C GLN A 31 -12.63 -14.99 3.75
N GLN A 32 -12.94 -14.22 2.70
CA GLN A 32 -13.56 -14.73 1.47
C GLN A 32 -12.54 -15.26 0.46
N LYS A 33 -11.24 -15.21 0.79
CA LYS A 33 -10.13 -15.53 -0.13
C LYS A 33 -10.25 -14.80 -1.47
N LYS A 34 -10.72 -13.57 -1.42
CA LYS A 34 -10.87 -12.72 -2.60
C LYS A 34 -9.54 -12.12 -2.99
N ARG A 35 -8.93 -12.60 -4.07
CA ARG A 35 -7.74 -11.97 -4.64
C ARG A 35 -8.04 -10.53 -5.03
N SER A 36 -7.38 -9.60 -4.37
CA SER A 36 -7.63 -8.18 -4.52
C SER A 36 -6.37 -7.34 -4.37
N TYR A 37 -6.40 -6.13 -4.93
CA TYR A 37 -5.32 -5.18 -4.70
C TYR A 37 -5.86 -3.80 -4.36
N ILE A 38 -5.09 -3.09 -3.53
CA ILE A 38 -5.44 -1.82 -2.93
C ILE A 38 -4.40 -0.79 -3.31
N VAL A 39 -4.87 0.35 -3.80
CA VAL A 39 -4.04 1.51 -4.18
C VAL A 39 -4.36 2.68 -3.28
N ALA A 40 -3.35 3.40 -2.82
CA ALA A 40 -3.52 4.69 -2.14
C ALA A 40 -3.04 5.81 -3.08
N ILE A 41 -3.92 6.77 -3.38
CA ILE A 41 -3.61 7.87 -4.29
C ILE A 41 -3.37 9.17 -3.53
N ASN A 42 -2.29 9.85 -3.88
CA ASN A 42 -1.99 11.22 -3.47
C ASN A 42 -1.95 12.14 -4.71
N VAL A 43 -1.59 13.40 -4.53
CA VAL A 43 -1.53 14.38 -5.63
C VAL A 43 -0.55 13.95 -6.72
N ASP A 44 0.61 13.39 -6.35
CA ASP A 44 1.61 12.90 -7.31
C ASP A 44 1.05 11.77 -8.17
N VAL A 45 0.35 10.81 -7.55
CA VAL A 45 -0.32 9.71 -8.27
C VAL A 45 -1.41 10.25 -9.21
N VAL A 46 -2.21 11.23 -8.77
CA VAL A 46 -3.25 11.85 -9.60
C VAL A 46 -2.64 12.54 -10.82
N ILE A 47 -1.51 13.24 -10.67
CA ILE A 47 -0.80 13.86 -11.80
C ILE A 47 -0.26 12.79 -12.75
N LYS A 48 0.33 11.72 -12.22
CA LYS A 48 0.82 10.59 -13.04
C LYS A 48 -0.30 9.89 -13.81
N ILE A 49 -1.48 9.73 -13.23
CA ILE A 49 -2.67 9.17 -13.89
C ILE A 49 -3.08 10.00 -15.11
N GLU A 50 -2.91 11.32 -15.09
CA GLU A 50 -3.18 12.19 -16.26
C GLU A 50 -2.25 11.89 -17.43
N GLN A 51 -1.01 11.49 -17.15
CA GLN A 51 0.03 11.30 -18.15
C GLN A 51 0.22 9.84 -18.55
N ASP A 52 -0.27 8.89 -17.75
CA ASP A 52 -0.11 7.45 -17.95
C ASP A 52 -1.48 6.74 -17.94
N ALA A 53 -2.05 6.55 -19.12
CA ALA A 53 -3.33 5.86 -19.31
C ALA A 53 -3.31 4.41 -18.77
N TYR A 54 -2.12 3.78 -18.72
CA TYR A 54 -1.99 2.44 -18.13
C TYR A 54 -2.13 2.49 -16.61
N LEU A 55 -1.46 3.44 -15.95
CA LEU A 55 -1.61 3.67 -14.51
C LEU A 55 -3.05 4.03 -14.15
N LYS A 56 -3.71 4.85 -14.99
CA LYS A 56 -5.13 5.16 -14.83
C LYS A 56 -5.98 3.90 -14.82
N ARG A 57 -5.81 3.04 -15.83
CA ARG A 57 -6.54 1.76 -15.90
C ARG A 57 -6.30 0.88 -14.69
N ILE A 58 -5.06 0.79 -14.21
CA ILE A 58 -4.70 0.03 -13.01
C ILE A 58 -5.46 0.57 -11.79
N THR A 59 -5.45 1.89 -11.60
CA THR A 59 -6.16 2.54 -10.49
C THR A 59 -7.67 2.34 -10.59
N ASP A 60 -8.24 2.49 -11.77
CA ASP A 60 -9.69 2.34 -12.00
C ASP A 60 -10.19 0.89 -11.83
N GLN A 61 -9.31 -0.10 -11.96
CA GLN A 61 -9.60 -1.53 -11.76
C GLN A 61 -9.27 -2.03 -10.36
N ALA A 62 -8.68 -1.21 -9.51
CA ALA A 62 -8.39 -1.60 -8.14
C ALA A 62 -9.67 -1.96 -7.36
N ASP A 63 -9.57 -2.97 -6.51
CA ASP A 63 -10.67 -3.40 -5.64
C ASP A 63 -10.96 -2.34 -4.58
N MET A 64 -9.94 -1.56 -4.19
CA MET A 64 -10.07 -0.43 -3.29
C MET A 64 -9.05 0.66 -3.63
N VAL A 65 -9.54 1.91 -3.69
CA VAL A 65 -8.72 3.11 -3.90
C VAL A 65 -8.90 4.04 -2.71
N LEU A 66 -7.83 4.30 -1.99
CA LEU A 66 -7.80 5.11 -0.77
C LEU A 66 -7.18 6.49 -1.05
N VAL A 67 -7.51 7.46 -0.23
CA VAL A 67 -6.96 8.82 -0.32
C VAL A 67 -5.75 8.97 0.60
N ASP A 68 -4.59 9.21 0.02
CA ASP A 68 -3.35 9.51 0.73
C ASP A 68 -3.00 11.00 0.59
N GLY A 69 -3.10 11.71 1.67
CA GLY A 69 -2.74 13.12 1.74
C GLY A 69 -3.91 14.08 1.88
N LYS A 70 -3.71 15.10 2.71
CA LYS A 70 -4.71 16.13 3.01
C LYS A 70 -5.12 17.01 1.82
N PRO A 71 -4.24 17.32 0.83
CA PRO A 71 -4.68 18.10 -0.32
C PRO A 71 -5.87 17.49 -1.06
N LEU A 72 -5.92 16.16 -1.23
CA LEU A 72 -7.07 15.51 -1.86
C LEU A 72 -8.34 15.59 -1.00
N ILE A 73 -8.20 15.59 0.33
CA ILE A 73 -9.34 15.83 1.25
C ILE A 73 -9.88 17.26 1.05
N TRP A 74 -9.01 18.27 0.94
CA TRP A 74 -9.44 19.66 0.70
C TRP A 74 -10.11 19.82 -0.66
N ILE A 75 -9.54 19.22 -1.71
CA ILE A 75 -10.13 19.21 -3.05
C ILE A 75 -11.51 18.54 -3.04
N SER A 76 -11.67 17.43 -2.32
CA SER A 76 -12.96 16.73 -2.22
C SER A 76 -14.06 17.60 -1.57
N LYS A 77 -13.69 18.40 -0.56
CA LYS A 77 -14.60 19.36 0.08
C LYS A 77 -14.98 20.50 -0.87
N LEU A 78 -13.99 21.03 -1.63
CA LEU A 78 -14.22 22.08 -2.62
C LEU A 78 -15.21 21.61 -3.71
N HIS A 79 -15.10 20.35 -4.13
CA HIS A 79 -16.02 19.70 -5.07
C HIS A 79 -17.37 19.26 -4.44
N LYS A 80 -17.65 19.65 -3.18
CA LYS A 80 -18.88 19.27 -2.45
C LYS A 80 -19.11 17.75 -2.35
N ARG A 81 -18.03 16.98 -2.38
CA ARG A 81 -18.01 15.52 -2.23
C ARG A 81 -16.95 15.11 -1.21
N PRO A 82 -17.15 15.46 0.07
CA PRO A 82 -16.11 15.27 1.08
C PRO A 82 -15.74 13.80 1.25
N VAL A 83 -14.46 13.52 1.31
CA VAL A 83 -13.91 12.22 1.68
C VAL A 83 -13.76 12.17 3.20
N LYS A 84 -14.12 11.06 3.82
CA LYS A 84 -14.17 10.86 5.28
C LYS A 84 -12.79 11.00 5.93
N ALA A 85 -11.78 10.33 5.38
CA ALA A 85 -10.47 10.24 6.00
C ALA A 85 -9.32 10.20 4.99
N LYS A 86 -8.15 10.68 5.41
CA LYS A 86 -6.86 10.38 4.80
C LYS A 86 -6.40 9.00 5.30
N ILE A 87 -6.06 8.10 4.39
CA ILE A 87 -5.54 6.77 4.71
C ILE A 87 -4.31 6.52 3.84
N SER A 88 -3.12 6.79 4.39
CA SER A 88 -1.86 6.52 3.74
C SER A 88 -1.42 5.07 3.95
N GLY A 89 -0.52 4.57 3.10
CA GLY A 89 0.12 3.27 3.33
C GLY A 89 0.77 3.18 4.71
N SER A 90 1.44 4.25 5.13
CA SER A 90 2.12 4.33 6.45
C SER A 90 1.16 4.41 7.65
N ASP A 91 -0.12 4.78 7.44
CA ASP A 91 -1.16 4.71 8.47
C ASP A 91 -1.84 3.34 8.48
N LEU A 92 -2.12 2.80 7.30
CA LEU A 92 -2.87 1.55 7.10
C LEU A 92 -2.06 0.32 7.50
N VAL A 93 -0.81 0.20 7.02
CA VAL A 93 -0.03 -1.04 7.19
C VAL A 93 0.22 -1.39 8.66
N PRO A 94 0.58 -0.46 9.57
CA PRO A 94 0.68 -0.79 11.00
C PRO A 94 -0.62 -1.37 11.58
N LYS A 95 -1.77 -0.80 11.19
CA LYS A 95 -3.09 -1.29 11.63
C LYS A 95 -3.42 -2.66 11.05
N LEU A 96 -3.02 -2.93 9.82
CA LEU A 96 -3.13 -4.26 9.22
C LEU A 96 -2.22 -5.28 9.93
N CYS A 97 -1.02 -4.88 10.36
CA CYS A 97 -0.13 -5.73 11.15
C CYS A 97 -0.74 -6.06 12.53
N GLU A 98 -1.33 -5.07 13.22
CA GLU A 98 -2.07 -5.29 14.46
C GLU A 98 -3.23 -6.29 14.25
N LYS A 99 -4.02 -6.08 13.20
CA LYS A 99 -5.14 -6.96 12.85
C LYS A 99 -4.68 -8.36 12.44
N ALA A 100 -3.59 -8.46 11.70
CA ALA A 100 -2.99 -9.74 11.32
C ALA A 100 -2.50 -10.52 12.54
N ALA A 101 -1.86 -9.86 13.51
CA ALA A 101 -1.45 -10.49 14.77
C ALA A 101 -2.66 -11.01 15.58
N GLU A 102 -3.75 -10.23 15.64
CA GLU A 102 -5.00 -10.60 16.31
C GLU A 102 -5.69 -11.82 15.66
N LYS A 103 -5.75 -11.82 14.32
CA LYS A 103 -6.49 -12.85 13.55
C LYS A 103 -5.62 -14.03 13.11
N GLY A 104 -4.30 -13.94 13.31
CA GLY A 104 -3.36 -14.98 12.88
C GLY A 104 -3.10 -14.99 11.36
N TYR A 105 -3.37 -13.88 10.65
CA TYR A 105 -3.08 -13.73 9.24
C TYR A 105 -1.59 -13.68 8.96
N THR A 106 -1.22 -14.17 7.79
CA THR A 106 0.16 -14.22 7.32
C THR A 106 0.48 -13.02 6.43
N ILE A 107 1.69 -12.47 6.58
CA ILE A 107 2.15 -11.28 5.83
C ILE A 107 3.41 -11.61 5.06
N PHE A 108 3.48 -11.18 3.80
CA PHE A 108 4.72 -11.11 3.02
C PHE A 108 5.05 -9.63 2.72
N ILE A 109 6.29 -9.20 2.98
CA ILE A 109 6.73 -7.83 2.74
C ILE A 109 7.73 -7.86 1.59
N ILE A 110 7.46 -7.07 0.53
CA ILE A 110 8.35 -7.00 -0.64
C ILE A 110 8.68 -5.55 -0.99
N GLY A 111 9.97 -5.29 -1.20
CA GLY A 111 10.48 -3.96 -1.57
C GLY A 111 11.37 -3.34 -0.50
N GLY A 112 11.68 -2.06 -0.69
CA GLY A 112 12.74 -1.39 0.07
C GLY A 112 14.13 -1.70 -0.47
N LYS A 113 15.16 -1.11 0.14
CA LYS A 113 16.56 -1.48 -0.09
C LYS A 113 16.86 -2.83 0.55
N ASP A 114 17.96 -3.47 0.15
CA ASP A 114 18.37 -4.74 0.71
C ASP A 114 18.45 -4.72 2.24
N GLY A 115 17.90 -5.77 2.88
CA GLY A 115 17.83 -5.92 4.33
C GLY A 115 16.74 -5.10 5.04
N ILE A 116 16.11 -4.09 4.39
CA ILE A 116 15.11 -3.22 5.04
C ILE A 116 13.83 -3.98 5.40
N ALA A 117 13.32 -4.80 4.50
CA ALA A 117 12.13 -5.61 4.76
C ALA A 117 12.35 -6.60 5.91
N GLU A 118 13.54 -7.19 5.98
CA GLU A 118 13.93 -8.09 7.07
C GLU A 118 14.06 -7.34 8.42
N GLN A 119 14.59 -6.12 8.40
CA GLN A 119 14.64 -5.27 9.59
C GLN A 119 13.23 -4.89 10.07
N ALA A 120 12.33 -4.54 9.14
CA ALA A 120 10.93 -4.27 9.45
C ALA A 120 10.25 -5.49 10.10
N LYS A 121 10.47 -6.70 9.52
CA LYS A 121 10.00 -7.97 10.09
C LYS A 121 10.44 -8.14 11.54
N ARG A 122 11.75 -8.10 11.80
CA ARG A 122 12.31 -8.27 13.16
C ARG A 122 11.73 -7.28 14.17
N LYS A 123 11.48 -6.04 13.73
CA LYS A 123 10.91 -5.01 14.60
C LYS A 123 9.44 -5.27 14.89
N LEU A 124 8.66 -5.64 13.88
CA LEU A 124 7.25 -5.98 14.05
C LEU A 124 7.06 -7.22 14.95
N GLU A 125 7.88 -8.26 14.75
CA GLU A 125 7.85 -9.47 15.59
C GLU A 125 8.19 -9.20 17.07
N LYS A 126 9.02 -8.18 17.34
CA LYS A 126 9.28 -7.72 18.72
C LYS A 126 8.15 -6.89 19.31
N GLN A 127 7.40 -6.16 18.50
CA GLN A 127 6.36 -5.24 18.94
C GLN A 127 4.98 -5.87 19.03
N LEU A 128 4.68 -6.82 18.15
CA LEU A 128 3.37 -7.43 18.00
C LEU A 128 3.47 -8.94 18.24
N SER A 129 3.06 -9.37 19.42
CA SER A 129 2.98 -10.80 19.74
C SER A 129 1.98 -11.49 18.81
N GLY A 130 2.37 -12.63 18.24
CA GLY A 130 1.51 -13.44 17.38
C GLY A 130 1.50 -13.01 15.90
N ILE A 131 2.21 -11.94 15.49
CA ILE A 131 2.34 -11.59 14.08
C ILE A 131 3.11 -12.68 13.31
N LYS A 132 2.63 -12.99 12.09
CA LYS A 132 3.21 -14.03 11.25
C LYS A 132 3.72 -13.42 9.94
N ILE A 133 5.00 -12.99 9.90
CA ILE A 133 5.64 -12.52 8.68
C ILE A 133 6.35 -13.70 8.02
N VAL A 134 5.67 -14.31 7.04
CA VAL A 134 6.09 -15.56 6.39
C VAL A 134 7.18 -15.39 5.35
N GLY A 135 7.45 -14.15 4.92
CA GLY A 135 8.56 -13.87 4.01
C GLY A 135 8.82 -12.38 3.85
N THR A 136 10.05 -12.08 3.46
CA THR A 136 10.51 -10.74 3.08
C THR A 136 11.38 -10.87 1.84
N TYR A 137 11.31 -9.90 0.93
CA TYR A 137 12.20 -9.86 -0.22
C TYR A 137 12.46 -8.43 -0.70
N ALA A 138 13.70 -8.13 -1.02
CA ALA A 138 14.11 -6.89 -1.67
C ALA A 138 14.63 -7.23 -3.08
N PRO A 139 13.81 -7.09 -4.13
CA PRO A 139 14.23 -7.39 -5.49
C PRO A 139 15.35 -6.46 -5.96
N PRO A 140 16.26 -6.94 -6.84
CA PRO A 140 17.29 -6.09 -7.42
C PRO A 140 16.69 -4.97 -8.28
N TYR A 141 17.46 -3.89 -8.46
CA TYR A 141 17.02 -2.78 -9.32
C TYR A 141 16.73 -3.27 -10.74
N GLY A 142 15.60 -2.87 -11.31
CA GLY A 142 15.18 -3.27 -12.66
C GLY A 142 14.52 -4.64 -12.76
N PHE A 143 14.22 -5.29 -11.62
CA PHE A 143 13.58 -6.62 -11.58
C PHE A 143 12.29 -6.71 -12.39
N GLU A 144 11.59 -5.62 -12.56
CA GLU A 144 10.34 -5.55 -13.33
C GLU A 144 10.52 -5.84 -14.83
N LYS A 145 11.77 -5.87 -15.31
CA LYS A 145 12.13 -6.21 -16.70
C LYS A 145 12.79 -7.59 -16.83
N ASP A 146 13.07 -8.23 -15.71
CA ASP A 146 13.69 -9.56 -15.67
C ASP A 146 12.64 -10.64 -15.42
N LYS A 147 12.32 -11.40 -16.47
CA LYS A 147 11.32 -12.46 -16.40
C LYS A 147 11.67 -13.54 -15.37
N ASN A 148 12.94 -13.92 -15.26
CA ASN A 148 13.37 -14.95 -14.32
C ASN A 148 13.19 -14.47 -12.88
N GLU A 149 13.50 -13.20 -12.62
CA GLU A 149 13.31 -12.60 -11.31
C GLU A 149 11.81 -12.45 -10.97
N LEU A 150 10.98 -12.07 -11.95
CA LEU A 150 9.52 -12.02 -11.78
C LEU A 150 8.93 -13.41 -11.47
N ASP A 151 9.35 -14.43 -12.19
CA ASP A 151 8.90 -15.81 -11.97
C ASP A 151 9.34 -16.32 -10.60
N LYS A 152 10.58 -16.04 -10.19
CA LYS A 152 11.09 -16.34 -8.85
C LYS A 152 10.27 -15.66 -7.76
N ILE A 153 9.99 -14.35 -7.88
CA ILE A 153 9.19 -13.60 -6.90
C ILE A 153 7.78 -14.19 -6.80
N ASN A 154 7.14 -14.45 -7.93
CA ASN A 154 5.80 -15.03 -7.96
C ASN A 154 5.77 -16.42 -7.28
N GLN A 155 6.80 -17.25 -7.49
CA GLN A 155 6.95 -18.55 -6.85
C GLN A 155 7.16 -18.41 -5.34
N MET A 156 8.08 -17.54 -4.90
CA MET A 156 8.35 -17.29 -3.48
C MET A 156 7.08 -16.88 -2.71
N ILE A 157 6.25 -16.03 -3.30
CA ILE A 157 4.99 -15.59 -2.69
C ILE A 157 3.99 -16.76 -2.68
N SER A 158 3.92 -17.53 -3.78
CA SER A 158 3.00 -18.65 -3.90
C SER A 158 3.34 -19.81 -2.96
N ASP A 159 4.61 -20.02 -2.66
CA ASP A 159 5.05 -21.11 -1.76
C ASP A 159 4.58 -20.90 -0.30
N VAL A 160 4.33 -19.64 0.10
CA VAL A 160 3.94 -19.31 1.47
C VAL A 160 2.49 -18.82 1.61
N HIS A 161 1.75 -18.66 0.51
CA HIS A 161 0.33 -18.29 0.46
C HIS A 161 -0.06 -17.18 1.45
N PRO A 162 0.52 -15.96 1.39
CA PRO A 162 0.25 -14.94 2.39
C PRO A 162 -1.18 -14.39 2.25
N ASP A 163 -1.81 -14.11 3.40
CA ASP A 163 -3.09 -13.41 3.41
C ASP A 163 -2.93 -11.95 2.97
N LEU A 164 -1.79 -11.33 3.34
CA LEU A 164 -1.44 -9.95 3.00
C LEU A 164 -0.06 -9.89 2.33
N LEU A 165 -0.01 -9.25 1.15
CA LEU A 165 1.23 -8.85 0.48
C LEU A 165 1.39 -7.33 0.59
N ILE A 166 2.47 -6.87 1.21
CA ILE A 166 2.79 -5.45 1.35
C ILE A 166 3.87 -5.09 0.32
N GLY A 167 3.47 -4.37 -0.74
CA GLY A 167 4.36 -3.95 -1.83
C GLY A 167 4.92 -2.54 -1.61
N CYS A 168 6.25 -2.42 -1.56
CA CYS A 168 6.97 -1.19 -1.19
C CYS A 168 8.00 -0.80 -2.26
N PHE A 169 7.57 -0.55 -3.49
CA PHE A 169 8.45 -0.16 -4.61
C PHE A 169 8.31 1.31 -5.04
N GLY A 170 7.35 2.03 -4.47
CA GLY A 170 6.96 3.38 -4.90
C GLY A 170 6.13 3.40 -6.19
N CYS A 171 5.38 4.49 -6.38
CA CYS A 171 4.52 4.72 -7.55
C CYS A 171 5.37 5.23 -8.74
N PRO A 172 5.15 4.74 -9.96
CA PRO A 172 4.11 3.82 -10.42
C PRO A 172 4.52 2.35 -10.45
N LYS A 173 5.73 2.01 -9.97
CA LYS A 173 6.30 0.65 -10.10
C LYS A 173 5.46 -0.38 -9.35
N GLN A 174 5.09 -0.09 -8.10
CA GLN A 174 4.32 -1.03 -7.28
C GLN A 174 2.93 -1.30 -7.85
N GLU A 175 2.23 -0.27 -8.32
CA GLU A 175 0.90 -0.41 -8.89
C GLU A 175 0.95 -1.28 -10.16
N LYS A 176 1.92 -1.01 -11.05
CA LYS A 176 2.11 -1.78 -12.28
C LYS A 176 2.46 -3.23 -11.99
N TRP A 177 3.46 -3.46 -11.13
CA TRP A 177 3.91 -4.79 -10.79
C TRP A 177 2.81 -5.62 -10.10
N ILE A 178 2.11 -5.07 -9.11
CA ILE A 178 1.01 -5.76 -8.41
C ILE A 178 -0.09 -6.10 -9.43
N TYR A 179 -0.55 -5.14 -10.23
CA TYR A 179 -1.59 -5.37 -11.22
C TYR A 179 -1.26 -6.47 -12.22
N GLU A 180 -0.02 -6.53 -12.68
CA GLU A 180 0.45 -7.52 -13.66
C GLU A 180 0.63 -8.92 -13.06
N ASN A 181 0.79 -9.01 -11.74
CA ASN A 181 1.18 -10.26 -11.08
C ASN A 181 0.21 -10.76 -10.01
N TYR A 182 -0.74 -9.96 -9.48
CA TYR A 182 -1.61 -10.38 -8.36
C TYR A 182 -2.49 -11.60 -8.65
N LYS A 183 -2.64 -11.99 -9.93
CA LYS A 183 -3.31 -13.22 -10.34
C LYS A 183 -2.35 -14.38 -10.58
N LYS A 184 -1.04 -14.12 -10.63
CA LYS A 184 -0.01 -15.12 -10.90
C LYS A 184 0.55 -15.71 -9.61
N TYR A 185 0.76 -14.88 -8.60
CA TYR A 185 1.12 -15.34 -7.26
C TYR A 185 -0.13 -15.63 -6.40
N ASP A 186 0.04 -16.35 -5.29
CA ASP A 186 -1.04 -16.75 -4.41
C ASP A 186 -1.03 -15.96 -3.09
N ALA A 187 -1.29 -14.65 -3.19
CA ALA A 187 -1.61 -13.79 -2.05
C ALA A 187 -3.06 -13.33 -2.12
N THR A 188 -3.74 -13.23 -0.98
CA THR A 188 -5.15 -12.86 -0.97
C THR A 188 -5.35 -11.37 -1.20
N VAL A 189 -4.69 -10.51 -0.43
CA VAL A 189 -4.79 -9.05 -0.57
C VAL A 189 -3.41 -8.43 -0.75
N SER A 190 -3.23 -7.66 -1.82
CA SER A 190 -2.01 -6.93 -2.12
C SER A 190 -2.19 -5.44 -1.88
N VAL A 191 -1.30 -4.82 -1.11
CA VAL A 191 -1.38 -3.40 -0.72
C VAL A 191 -0.19 -2.63 -1.30
N CYS A 192 -0.46 -1.58 -2.09
CA CYS A 192 0.53 -0.62 -2.52
C CYS A 192 0.88 0.33 -1.36
N ALA A 193 2.05 0.15 -0.75
CA ALA A 193 2.39 0.80 0.52
C ALA A 193 3.53 1.83 0.44
N GLY A 194 4.16 2.02 -0.73
CA GLY A 194 5.21 3.02 -0.92
C GLY A 194 6.41 2.82 0.00
N ALA A 195 6.86 3.90 0.63
CA ALA A 195 8.00 3.89 1.54
C ALA A 195 7.68 3.32 2.94
N THR A 196 6.54 2.68 3.14
CA THR A 196 6.10 2.23 4.46
C THR A 196 7.07 1.26 5.12
N VAL A 197 7.76 0.41 4.34
CA VAL A 197 8.74 -0.53 4.88
C VAL A 197 9.89 0.19 5.59
N ASP A 198 10.33 1.36 5.11
CA ASP A 198 11.39 2.15 5.75
C ASP A 198 10.94 2.73 7.10
N PHE A 199 9.67 3.14 7.20
CA PHE A 199 9.07 3.56 8.48
C PHE A 199 8.96 2.38 9.46
N LEU A 200 8.52 1.22 9.00
CA LEU A 200 8.43 0.02 9.82
C LEU A 200 9.80 -0.44 10.32
N ALA A 201 10.82 -0.36 9.47
CA ALA A 201 12.20 -0.63 9.85
C ALA A 201 12.76 0.40 10.84
N GLY A 202 12.21 1.63 10.85
CA GLY A 202 12.66 2.74 11.69
C GLY A 202 13.82 3.53 11.11
N ASN A 203 14.11 3.35 9.82
CA ASN A 203 15.17 4.09 9.10
C ASN A 203 14.77 5.50 8.76
N ILE A 204 13.48 5.73 8.56
CA ILE A 204 12.91 7.06 8.30
C ILE A 204 11.98 7.42 9.46
N ARG A 205 12.13 8.62 10.00
CA ARG A 205 11.17 9.16 10.98
C ARG A 205 9.99 9.75 10.24
N ARG A 206 8.79 9.50 10.74
CA ARG A 206 7.60 10.18 10.23
C ARG A 206 7.71 11.69 10.48
N ALA A 207 7.05 12.46 9.62
CA ALA A 207 6.90 13.89 9.87
C ALA A 207 6.30 14.11 11.26
N PRO A 208 6.74 15.15 11.98
CA PRO A 208 6.14 15.53 13.25
C PRO A 208 4.62 15.67 13.12
N GLY A 209 3.86 15.26 14.16
CA GLY A 209 2.39 15.23 14.10
C GLY A 209 1.75 16.53 13.63
N TRP A 210 2.30 17.69 14.05
CA TRP A 210 1.80 18.99 13.60
C TRP A 210 1.94 19.19 12.07
N MET A 211 2.99 18.66 11.42
CA MET A 211 3.12 18.72 9.96
C MET A 211 2.11 17.82 9.27
N SER A 212 1.88 16.62 9.82
CA SER A 212 0.83 15.72 9.35
C SER A 212 -0.55 16.36 9.48
N ASP A 213 -0.82 17.02 10.63
CA ASP A 213 -2.09 17.69 10.90
C ASP A 213 -2.36 18.87 9.98
N HIS A 214 -1.32 19.53 9.48
CA HIS A 214 -1.42 20.64 8.52
C HIS A 214 -1.21 20.22 7.06
N GLY A 215 -1.09 18.91 6.78
CA GLY A 215 -0.96 18.39 5.39
C GLY A 215 0.42 18.66 4.77
N LEU A 216 1.45 18.88 5.59
CA LEU A 216 2.83 19.19 5.17
C LEU A 216 3.73 17.94 5.12
N GLU A 217 3.19 16.72 5.25
CA GLU A 217 3.96 15.47 5.18
C GLU A 217 4.72 15.33 3.86
N TRP A 218 4.11 15.75 2.75
CA TRP A 218 4.75 15.75 1.44
C TRP A 218 6.00 16.61 1.39
N PHE A 219 5.97 17.78 2.04
CA PHE A 219 7.10 18.71 2.11
C PHE A 219 8.24 18.11 2.94
N TYR A 220 7.92 17.46 4.07
CA TYR A 220 8.89 16.74 4.88
C TYR A 220 9.54 15.59 4.11
N SER A 221 8.75 14.83 3.34
CA SER A 221 9.25 13.77 2.46
C SER A 221 10.19 14.34 1.39
N CYS A 222 9.83 15.45 0.73
CA CYS A 222 10.71 16.10 -0.24
C CYS A 222 12.05 16.49 0.40
N LEU A 223 12.06 17.06 1.60
CA LEU A 223 13.31 17.42 2.30
C LEU A 223 14.19 16.22 2.61
N LEU A 224 13.61 15.07 2.92
CA LEU A 224 14.37 13.82 3.19
C LEU A 224 14.96 13.19 1.94
N TYR A 225 14.27 13.28 0.80
CA TYR A 225 14.71 12.68 -0.46
C TYR A 225 15.61 13.58 -1.32
N THR A 226 15.77 14.85 -0.98
CA THR A 226 16.70 15.78 -1.67
C THR A 226 18.07 15.89 -0.98
N SER A 227 18.34 15.08 0.04
CA SER A 227 19.57 15.13 0.84
C SER A 227 20.59 14.04 0.47
N ASP A 228 20.42 13.35 -0.68
CA ASP A 228 21.38 12.39 -1.25
C ASP A 228 21.96 12.87 -2.58
#